data_904c92a6e0ffef0298f2fe3d4b4c770f
#
_entry.id   904c92a6e0ffef0298f2fe3d4b4c770f
#
_cell.length_a   1.000
_cell.length_b   1.000
_cell.length_c   1.000
_cell.angle_alpha   90.00
_cell.angle_beta   90.00
_cell.angle_gamma   90.00
#
_symmetry.space_group_name_H-M   'P 1'
#
loop_
_entity.id
_entity.type
_entity.pdbx_description
1 polymer ?
#
loop_
_entity_poly.entity_id
_entity_poly.type
_entity_poly.pdbx_seq_one_letter_code
_entity_poly.pdbx_strand_id
1 'polypeptide(L)'
;MVRHSFVIAFFACLLLVCLAPARAQQQAQWIPGQDGLNAGILPDQGLTMANLTINYSADSLKNAKGKSIPVVGTFGFWAIENIVYYVPKTKILGGEFAAQVMLPVANASVTVPRFGFNAGGTGYADTWVQPVMLGWSLKRVNTWVAYAFMAPTGRFAPRSSTNVGCGYWGNDIVSGTTVYLTKNKKTTANLATDWEIHSKKQGTNETPGQAFTIEWGLGQLFPLDKKMTKLLQLGVIGYDQWQVTADGGTYSNGIPASLTPFYSVHAIGVQSDLLVPTENLEFFFKFEPEYLAYSHTQGRTIVFGGSWTWGFPKVRKP
;
A
#
# COMPACT_ATOMS: atom_id res chain seq x y z
N MET A 1 26.00 50.14 0.29
CA MET A 1 25.11 49.54 -0.71
C MET A 1 25.33 48.04 -0.96
N VAL A 2 26.54 47.49 -0.79
CA VAL A 2 26.87 46.07 -1.09
C VAL A 2 26.29 45.07 -0.05
N ARG A 3 26.06 45.46 1.20
CA ARG A 3 25.55 44.56 2.28
C ARG A 3 24.08 44.18 2.13
N HIS A 4 23.25 45.03 1.52
CA HIS A 4 21.82 44.74 1.34
C HIS A 4 21.55 43.82 0.16
N SER A 5 22.42 43.83 -0.86
CA SER A 5 22.29 42.94 -2.02
C SER A 5 22.60 41.50 -1.68
N PHE A 6 23.54 41.23 -0.75
CA PHE A 6 23.84 39.85 -0.29
C PHE A 6 22.73 39.25 0.57
N VAL A 7 22.08 40.05 1.40
CA VAL A 7 20.92 39.63 2.21
C VAL A 7 19.73 39.28 1.34
N ILE A 8 19.44 40.11 0.31
CA ILE A 8 18.34 39.87 -0.62
C ILE A 8 18.63 38.62 -1.48
N ALA A 9 19.86 38.42 -1.95
CA ALA A 9 20.24 37.23 -2.70
C ALA A 9 20.19 35.97 -1.84
N PHE A 10 20.58 36.04 -0.57
CA PHE A 10 20.49 34.94 0.38
C PHE A 10 19.04 34.60 0.72
N PHE A 11 18.17 35.59 0.91
CA PHE A 11 16.73 35.40 1.08
C PHE A 11 16.05 34.89 -0.19
N ALA A 12 16.46 35.36 -1.38
CA ALA A 12 15.96 34.84 -2.65
C ALA A 12 16.37 33.40 -2.90
N CYS A 13 17.62 33.00 -2.57
CA CYS A 13 18.05 31.59 -2.59
C CYS A 13 17.31 30.73 -1.54
N LEU A 14 17.06 31.27 -0.34
CA LEU A 14 16.27 30.56 0.68
C LEU A 14 14.81 30.40 0.25
N LEU A 15 14.22 31.41 -0.41
CA LEU A 15 12.88 31.34 -1.00
C LEU A 15 12.82 30.36 -2.18
N LEU A 16 13.85 30.29 -3.02
CA LEU A 16 13.91 29.32 -4.12
C LEU A 16 14.09 27.87 -3.65
N VAL A 17 14.76 27.65 -2.53
CA VAL A 17 14.85 26.33 -1.87
C VAL A 17 13.53 25.96 -1.15
N CYS A 18 12.78 26.96 -0.67
CA CYS A 18 11.45 26.75 -0.05
C CYS A 18 10.30 26.62 -1.07
N LEU A 19 10.53 26.94 -2.35
CA LEU A 19 9.55 26.75 -3.44
C LEU A 19 9.72 25.40 -4.16
N ALA A 20 10.60 24.53 -3.68
CA ALA A 20 10.45 23.13 -4.02
C ALA A 20 9.06 22.70 -3.51
N PRO A 21 8.09 22.39 -4.39
CA PRO A 21 6.79 21.90 -3.94
C PRO A 21 7.04 20.77 -2.95
N ALA A 22 6.37 20.81 -1.82
CA ALA A 22 6.45 19.75 -0.83
C ALA A 22 6.03 18.45 -1.54
N ARG A 23 7.01 17.71 -2.04
CA ARG A 23 6.83 16.45 -2.76
C ARG A 23 6.75 15.32 -1.74
N ALA A 24 5.84 15.46 -0.78
CA ALA A 24 5.42 14.37 0.08
C ALA A 24 4.39 13.48 -0.63
N GLN A 25 4.42 13.45 -1.97
CA GLN A 25 3.56 12.56 -2.72
C GLN A 25 4.24 11.19 -2.70
N GLN A 26 3.58 10.22 -2.15
CA GLN A 26 3.98 8.83 -2.23
C GLN A 26 4.26 8.50 -3.70
N GLN A 27 5.44 7.96 -3.99
CA GLN A 27 5.83 7.69 -5.37
C GLN A 27 5.35 6.32 -5.83
N ALA A 28 5.27 5.35 -4.93
CA ALA A 28 4.59 4.09 -5.17
C ALA A 28 3.07 4.30 -5.24
N GLN A 29 2.40 3.50 -6.05
CA GLN A 29 0.94 3.47 -6.11
C GLN A 29 0.38 2.53 -5.03
N TRP A 30 1.09 1.46 -4.72
CA TRP A 30 0.73 0.58 -3.63
C TRP A 30 0.94 1.24 -2.27
N ILE A 31 -0.09 1.22 -1.45
CA ILE A 31 -0.03 1.68 -0.06
C ILE A 31 0.32 0.47 0.80
N PRO A 32 1.49 0.44 1.45
CA PRO A 32 1.89 -0.70 2.25
C PRO A 32 1.04 -0.84 3.53
N GLY A 33 0.99 -2.06 4.09
CA GLY A 33 0.20 -2.41 5.25
C GLY A 33 -1.15 -3.07 4.91
N GLN A 34 -1.42 -3.36 3.64
CA GLN A 34 -2.66 -4.01 3.21
C GLN A 34 -2.60 -5.53 3.40
N ASP A 35 -1.46 -6.14 3.15
CA ASP A 35 -1.19 -7.55 3.44
C ASP A 35 -0.75 -7.77 4.90
N GLY A 36 -0.32 -8.95 5.25
CA GLY A 36 0.14 -9.28 6.60
C GLY A 36 -0.09 -10.75 6.92
N LEU A 37 -1.02 -11.05 7.84
CA LEU A 37 -1.38 -12.44 8.12
C LEU A 37 -2.18 -13.04 6.95
N ASN A 38 -1.98 -14.35 6.71
CA ASN A 38 -2.66 -15.11 5.65
C ASN A 38 -2.35 -14.67 4.21
N ALA A 39 -1.30 -13.87 3.99
CA ALA A 39 -0.94 -13.29 2.69
C ALA A 39 -0.87 -14.30 1.52
N GLY A 40 -0.57 -15.56 1.78
CA GLY A 40 -0.49 -16.62 0.76
C GLY A 40 -1.80 -17.38 0.51
N ILE A 41 -2.90 -16.98 1.14
CA ILE A 41 -4.16 -17.72 1.08
C ILE A 41 -5.13 -17.04 0.13
N LEU A 42 -5.45 -17.69 -0.99
CA LEU A 42 -6.53 -17.22 -1.86
C LEU A 42 -7.90 -17.44 -1.19
N PRO A 43 -8.90 -16.59 -1.47
CA PRO A 43 -10.27 -16.86 -1.07
C PRO A 43 -10.78 -18.22 -1.58
N ASP A 44 -11.78 -18.76 -0.92
CA ASP A 44 -12.43 -20.00 -1.39
C ASP A 44 -13.10 -19.76 -2.77
N GLN A 45 -13.33 -20.88 -3.50
CA GLN A 45 -13.98 -20.80 -4.83
C GLN A 45 -15.33 -20.12 -4.75
N GLY A 46 -15.56 -19.15 -5.62
CA GLY A 46 -16.74 -18.33 -5.66
C GLY A 46 -16.44 -16.86 -5.93
N LEU A 47 -17.32 -16.01 -5.47
CA LEU A 47 -17.21 -14.57 -5.47
C LEU A 47 -16.96 -14.09 -4.03
N THR A 48 -15.89 -13.40 -3.81
CA THR A 48 -15.57 -12.77 -2.50
C THR A 48 -15.65 -11.27 -2.64
N MET A 49 -16.40 -10.64 -1.77
CA MET A 49 -16.38 -9.18 -1.59
C MET A 49 -15.60 -8.87 -0.32
N ALA A 50 -14.63 -7.98 -0.46
CA ALA A 50 -13.88 -7.46 0.68
C ALA A 50 -13.93 -5.92 0.68
N ASN A 51 -13.83 -5.37 1.87
CA ASN A 51 -13.71 -3.94 2.07
C ASN A 51 -12.58 -3.67 3.03
N LEU A 52 -11.67 -2.79 2.65
CA LEU A 52 -10.62 -2.27 3.49
C LEU A 52 -10.83 -0.77 3.68
N THR A 53 -10.69 -0.32 4.91
CA THR A 53 -10.54 1.10 5.22
C THR A 53 -9.14 1.34 5.73
N ILE A 54 -8.39 2.16 5.01
CA ILE A 54 -7.01 2.54 5.32
C ILE A 54 -7.03 3.96 5.86
N ASN A 55 -6.35 4.19 6.96
CA ASN A 55 -6.07 5.52 7.50
C ASN A 55 -4.57 5.65 7.75
N TYR A 56 -3.92 6.53 7.00
CA TYR A 56 -2.53 6.91 7.20
C TYR A 56 -2.46 8.33 7.76
N SER A 57 -1.63 8.54 8.76
CA SER A 57 -1.39 9.85 9.36
C SER A 57 0.08 10.03 9.69
N ALA A 58 0.69 11.08 9.17
CA ALA A 58 2.07 11.45 9.45
C ALA A 58 2.19 12.94 9.78
N ASP A 59 3.08 13.25 10.71
CA ASP A 59 3.43 14.61 11.14
C ASP A 59 4.93 14.90 10.94
N SER A 60 5.67 13.95 10.43
CA SER A 60 7.11 14.02 10.22
C SER A 60 7.47 13.71 8.77
N LEU A 61 8.29 14.57 8.18
CA LEU A 61 8.93 14.35 6.88
C LEU A 61 10.43 14.12 7.09
N LYS A 62 10.96 13.06 6.52
CA LYS A 62 12.38 12.68 6.64
C LYS A 62 13.15 13.06 5.38
N ASN A 63 14.39 13.52 5.57
CA ASN A 63 15.32 13.73 4.47
C ASN A 63 16.02 12.43 4.06
N ALA A 64 16.92 12.50 3.07
CA ALA A 64 17.68 11.34 2.57
C ALA A 64 18.64 10.70 3.62
N LYS A 65 18.80 11.29 4.80
CA LYS A 65 19.57 10.73 5.92
C LYS A 65 18.69 10.26 7.08
N GLY A 66 17.38 10.19 6.88
CA GLY A 66 16.40 9.78 7.90
C GLY A 66 16.17 10.82 9.01
N LYS A 67 16.73 12.04 8.88
CA LYS A 67 16.53 13.10 9.86
C LYS A 67 15.25 13.87 9.56
N SER A 68 14.48 14.22 10.59
CA SER A 68 13.28 15.04 10.42
C SER A 68 13.63 16.41 9.81
N ILE A 69 12.89 16.79 8.81
CA ILE A 69 12.95 18.15 8.25
C ILE A 69 12.11 19.03 9.17
N PRO A 70 12.60 20.23 9.56
CA PRO A 70 11.90 21.09 10.51
C PRO A 70 10.73 21.84 9.84
N VAL A 71 9.87 21.11 9.15
CA VAL A 71 8.62 21.59 8.57
C VAL A 71 7.50 21.04 9.42
N VAL A 72 6.82 21.92 10.13
CA VAL A 72 5.62 21.54 10.89
C VAL A 72 4.46 21.45 9.89
N GLY A 73 3.94 20.26 9.71
CA GLY A 73 2.82 20.00 8.80
C GLY A 73 2.18 18.66 9.12
N THR A 74 1.06 18.38 8.51
CA THR A 74 0.38 17.09 8.60
C THR A 74 0.17 16.54 7.21
N PHE A 75 0.31 15.24 7.10
CA PHE A 75 -0.06 14.46 5.93
C PHE A 75 -1.07 13.42 6.38
N GLY A 76 -2.25 13.45 5.77
CA GLY A 76 -3.33 12.51 6.03
C GLY A 76 -3.78 11.86 4.74
N PHE A 77 -4.05 10.56 4.82
CA PHE A 77 -4.65 9.80 3.74
C PHE A 77 -5.63 8.80 4.34
N TRP A 78 -6.81 8.69 3.75
CA TRP A 78 -7.67 7.55 3.98
C TRP A 78 -8.24 7.05 2.66
N ALA A 79 -8.47 5.75 2.61
CA ALA A 79 -9.14 5.11 1.49
C ALA A 79 -10.15 4.08 1.98
N ILE A 80 -11.22 3.93 1.23
CA ILE A 80 -12.14 2.80 1.30
C ILE A 80 -11.96 2.04 0.00
N GLU A 81 -11.43 0.83 0.09
CA GLU A 81 -11.16 -0.05 -1.02
C GLU A 81 -12.20 -1.15 -1.07
N ASN A 82 -12.99 -1.16 -2.13
CA ASN A 82 -13.98 -2.20 -2.38
C ASN A 82 -13.37 -3.21 -3.34
N ILE A 83 -13.19 -4.43 -2.89
CA ILE A 83 -12.49 -5.48 -3.62
C ILE A 83 -13.47 -6.59 -3.97
N VAL A 84 -13.38 -7.04 -5.20
CA VAL A 84 -14.14 -8.20 -5.70
C VAL A 84 -13.14 -9.22 -6.21
N TYR A 85 -13.11 -10.40 -5.57
CA TYR A 85 -12.37 -11.57 -6.04
C TYR A 85 -13.30 -12.54 -6.72
N TYR A 86 -12.82 -13.16 -7.78
CA TYR A 86 -13.47 -14.27 -8.44
C TYR A 86 -12.52 -15.46 -8.55
N VAL A 87 -12.90 -16.58 -7.92
CA VAL A 87 -12.13 -17.83 -7.92
C VAL A 87 -12.98 -18.93 -8.56
N PRO A 88 -12.85 -19.18 -9.88
CA PRO A 88 -13.57 -20.25 -10.56
C PRO A 88 -13.02 -21.64 -10.16
N LYS A 89 -13.71 -22.70 -10.58
CA LYS A 89 -13.24 -24.08 -10.41
C LYS A 89 -12.05 -24.45 -11.31
N THR A 90 -11.66 -23.53 -12.19
CA THR A 90 -10.58 -23.72 -13.17
C THR A 90 -9.23 -23.76 -12.49
N LYS A 91 -8.41 -24.72 -12.91
CA LYS A 91 -6.99 -24.80 -12.53
C LYS A 91 -6.10 -24.58 -13.73
N ILE A 92 -5.03 -23.82 -13.54
CA ILE A 92 -4.00 -23.55 -14.54
C ILE A 92 -2.65 -23.93 -13.94
N LEU A 93 -1.85 -24.72 -14.64
CA LEU A 93 -0.56 -25.23 -14.16
C LEU A 93 -0.66 -25.93 -12.78
N GLY A 94 -1.78 -26.61 -12.53
CA GLY A 94 -2.05 -27.25 -11.23
C GLY A 94 -2.48 -26.31 -10.12
N GLY A 95 -2.38 -25.00 -10.30
CA GLY A 95 -2.81 -23.96 -9.36
C GLY A 95 -4.25 -23.53 -9.56
N GLU A 96 -4.86 -23.00 -8.52
CA GLU A 96 -6.17 -22.35 -8.58
C GLU A 96 -6.01 -21.00 -9.30
N PHE A 97 -6.88 -20.74 -10.26
CA PHE A 97 -6.95 -19.44 -10.91
C PHE A 97 -7.82 -18.49 -10.07
N ALA A 98 -7.41 -17.23 -9.97
CA ALA A 98 -8.23 -16.16 -9.42
C ALA A 98 -8.01 -14.87 -10.21
N ALA A 99 -8.97 -13.97 -10.08
CA ALA A 99 -8.87 -12.59 -10.55
C ALA A 99 -9.51 -11.65 -9.53
N GLN A 100 -9.00 -10.40 -9.46
CA GLN A 100 -9.62 -9.40 -8.61
C GLN A 100 -9.62 -8.02 -9.25
N VAL A 101 -10.55 -7.19 -8.77
CA VAL A 101 -10.58 -5.76 -9.01
C VAL A 101 -10.79 -5.03 -7.68
N MET A 102 -10.06 -3.93 -7.48
CA MET A 102 -10.19 -3.04 -6.35
C MET A 102 -10.61 -1.65 -6.83
N LEU A 103 -11.69 -1.13 -6.25
CA LEU A 103 -12.34 0.12 -6.60
C LEU A 103 -12.24 1.08 -5.40
N PRO A 104 -11.22 1.94 -5.34
CA PRO A 104 -10.97 2.77 -4.18
C PRO A 104 -11.66 4.13 -4.26
N VAL A 105 -12.16 4.59 -3.11
CA VAL A 105 -12.49 6.00 -2.87
C VAL A 105 -11.54 6.52 -1.81
N ALA A 106 -10.86 7.60 -2.09
CA ALA A 106 -9.81 8.11 -1.21
C ALA A 106 -9.94 9.60 -0.93
N ASN A 107 -9.33 10.01 0.16
CA ASN A 107 -9.06 11.39 0.52
C ASN A 107 -7.58 11.52 0.89
N ALA A 108 -6.90 12.46 0.27
CA ALA A 108 -5.55 12.84 0.65
C ALA A 108 -5.56 14.29 1.12
N SER A 109 -4.76 14.61 2.13
CA SER A 109 -4.61 15.97 2.64
C SER A 109 -3.17 16.23 3.06
N VAL A 110 -2.65 17.40 2.69
CA VAL A 110 -1.35 17.90 3.12
C VAL A 110 -1.54 19.32 3.60
N THR A 111 -1.16 19.60 4.84
CA THR A 111 -1.25 20.95 5.42
C THR A 111 0.10 21.35 5.98
N VAL A 112 0.60 22.53 5.56
CA VAL A 112 1.82 23.15 6.09
C VAL A 112 1.50 24.57 6.51
N PRO A 113 1.02 24.79 7.76
CA PRO A 113 0.48 26.07 8.21
C PRO A 113 1.45 27.24 8.07
N ARG A 114 2.74 27.02 8.32
CA ARG A 114 3.78 28.06 8.22
C ARG A 114 3.84 28.73 6.82
N PHE A 115 3.46 28.01 5.77
CA PHE A 115 3.48 28.51 4.39
C PHE A 115 2.08 28.77 3.84
N GLY A 116 1.03 28.67 4.68
CA GLY A 116 -0.36 28.74 4.22
C GLY A 116 -0.71 27.69 3.17
N PHE A 117 0.07 26.58 3.13
CA PHE A 117 -0.13 25.54 2.13
C PHE A 117 -1.16 24.52 2.64
N ASN A 118 -2.19 24.34 1.84
CA ASN A 118 -3.21 23.33 2.04
C ASN A 118 -3.54 22.70 0.69
N ALA A 119 -3.34 21.39 0.58
CA ALA A 119 -3.65 20.62 -0.61
C ALA A 119 -4.35 19.34 -0.21
N GLY A 120 -5.20 18.83 -1.07
CA GLY A 120 -5.90 17.58 -0.85
C GLY A 120 -7.13 17.45 -1.72
N GLY A 121 -7.62 16.25 -1.83
CA GLY A 121 -8.80 15.95 -2.63
C GLY A 121 -9.49 14.69 -2.16
N THR A 122 -10.79 14.64 -2.39
CA THR A 122 -11.62 13.45 -2.16
C THR A 122 -12.22 13.00 -3.48
N GLY A 123 -12.34 11.70 -3.68
CA GLY A 123 -13.01 11.14 -4.84
C GLY A 123 -12.55 9.71 -5.15
N TYR A 124 -12.97 9.24 -6.31
CA TYR A 124 -12.54 7.97 -6.86
C TYR A 124 -11.04 8.04 -7.18
N ALA A 125 -10.29 7.03 -6.73
CA ALA A 125 -8.84 6.93 -6.94
C ALA A 125 -8.51 5.96 -8.08
N ASP A 126 -7.26 5.56 -8.19
CA ASP A 126 -6.83 4.68 -9.28
C ASP A 126 -7.28 3.24 -9.04
N THR A 127 -7.79 2.60 -10.06
CA THR A 127 -8.32 1.23 -10.01
C THR A 127 -7.19 0.22 -10.09
N TRP A 128 -7.13 -0.69 -9.12
CA TRP A 128 -6.24 -1.84 -9.16
C TRP A 128 -6.95 -3.05 -9.78
N VAL A 129 -6.27 -3.74 -10.68
CA VAL A 129 -6.78 -4.95 -11.33
C VAL A 129 -5.72 -6.04 -11.34
N GLN A 130 -6.07 -7.22 -10.85
CA GLN A 130 -5.27 -8.44 -10.99
C GLN A 130 -6.04 -9.42 -11.88
N PRO A 131 -5.83 -9.40 -13.18
CA PRO A 131 -6.58 -10.25 -14.11
C PRO A 131 -6.18 -11.72 -14.03
N VAL A 132 -4.98 -12.00 -13.53
CA VAL A 132 -4.43 -13.35 -13.43
C VAL A 132 -3.71 -13.52 -12.10
N MET A 133 -4.22 -14.41 -11.28
CA MET A 133 -3.59 -14.92 -10.06
C MET A 133 -3.55 -16.45 -10.16
N LEU A 134 -2.44 -17.06 -9.80
CA LEU A 134 -2.27 -18.50 -9.74
C LEU A 134 -1.79 -18.89 -8.35
N GLY A 135 -2.58 -19.71 -7.66
CA GLY A 135 -2.31 -20.11 -6.28
C GLY A 135 -2.20 -21.62 -6.10
N TRP A 136 -1.29 -22.04 -5.25
CA TRP A 136 -1.04 -23.45 -4.91
C TRP A 136 -1.15 -23.64 -3.41
N SER A 137 -2.00 -24.60 -3.02
CA SER A 137 -2.16 -25.04 -1.63
C SER A 137 -1.43 -26.35 -1.42
N LEU A 138 -0.24 -26.27 -0.81
CA LEU A 138 0.60 -27.41 -0.47
C LEU A 138 0.38 -27.85 0.99
N LYS A 139 1.02 -28.94 1.41
CA LYS A 139 0.83 -29.48 2.76
C LYS A 139 1.11 -28.45 3.88
N ARG A 140 2.15 -27.63 3.70
CA ARG A 140 2.63 -26.66 4.70
C ARG A 140 2.83 -25.26 4.16
N VAL A 141 2.48 -25.01 2.91
CA VAL A 141 2.67 -23.72 2.26
C VAL A 141 1.48 -23.46 1.38
N ASN A 142 0.89 -22.28 1.52
CA ASN A 142 0.04 -21.69 0.50
C ASN A 142 0.83 -20.56 -0.14
N THR A 143 0.80 -20.48 -1.46
CA THR A 143 1.48 -19.42 -2.20
C THR A 143 0.71 -19.09 -3.46
N TRP A 144 0.81 -17.84 -3.89
CA TRP A 144 0.28 -17.39 -5.18
C TRP A 144 1.22 -16.37 -5.80
N VAL A 145 1.12 -16.25 -7.11
CA VAL A 145 1.76 -15.18 -7.89
C VAL A 145 0.71 -14.57 -8.80
N ALA A 146 0.85 -13.29 -9.09
CA ALA A 146 -0.09 -12.59 -9.96
C ALA A 146 0.63 -11.50 -10.77
N TYR A 147 0.02 -11.15 -11.89
CA TYR A 147 0.23 -9.89 -12.55
C TYR A 147 -0.92 -8.95 -12.19
N ALA A 148 -0.57 -7.71 -11.87
CA ALA A 148 -1.55 -6.67 -11.60
C ALA A 148 -1.21 -5.40 -12.37
N PHE A 149 -2.17 -4.50 -12.47
CA PHE A 149 -1.93 -3.14 -12.93
C PHE A 149 -2.83 -2.16 -12.20
N MET A 150 -2.30 -0.95 -11.98
CA MET A 150 -3.04 0.20 -11.51
C MET A 150 -3.39 1.10 -12.69
N ALA A 151 -4.68 1.24 -12.97
CA ALA A 151 -5.17 2.12 -14.04
C ALA A 151 -5.38 3.54 -13.48
N PRO A 152 -4.90 4.60 -14.16
CA PRO A 152 -5.05 5.98 -13.73
C PRO A 152 -6.47 6.51 -13.96
N THR A 153 -7.43 5.95 -13.23
CA THR A 153 -8.85 6.28 -13.30
C THR A 153 -9.25 7.39 -12.33
N GLY A 154 -8.41 7.65 -11.35
CA GLY A 154 -8.60 8.72 -10.38
C GLY A 154 -8.40 10.10 -10.98
N ARG A 155 -9.01 11.10 -10.35
CA ARG A 155 -8.84 12.48 -10.81
C ARG A 155 -7.38 12.92 -10.70
N PHE A 156 -6.81 13.26 -11.85
CA PHE A 156 -5.46 13.79 -11.95
C PHE A 156 -5.38 14.95 -12.96
N ALA A 157 -4.70 16.01 -12.57
CA ALA A 157 -4.25 17.07 -13.47
C ALA A 157 -2.84 17.53 -13.01
N PRO A 158 -1.90 17.78 -13.95
CA PRO A 158 -0.58 18.27 -13.61
C PRO A 158 -0.68 19.56 -12.76
N ARG A 159 0.09 19.62 -11.66
CA ARG A 159 0.14 20.76 -10.72
C ARG A 159 -1.16 21.05 -9.95
N SER A 160 -2.20 20.25 -10.09
CA SER A 160 -3.40 20.43 -9.27
C SER A 160 -3.08 20.04 -7.81
N SER A 161 -3.62 20.83 -6.88
CA SER A 161 -3.55 20.54 -5.44
C SER A 161 -4.65 19.59 -4.98
N THR A 162 -5.57 19.16 -5.86
CA THR A 162 -6.75 18.35 -5.51
C THR A 162 -6.74 16.96 -6.16
N ASN A 163 -5.57 16.49 -6.60
CA ASN A 163 -5.43 15.17 -7.18
C ASN A 163 -5.76 14.06 -6.16
N VAL A 164 -6.43 13.02 -6.65
CA VAL A 164 -6.73 11.80 -5.90
C VAL A 164 -6.03 10.60 -6.55
N GLY A 165 -5.97 10.59 -7.89
CA GLY A 165 -5.20 9.62 -8.66
C GLY A 165 -3.73 10.04 -8.85
N CYS A 166 -2.89 9.07 -9.19
CA CYS A 166 -1.45 9.26 -9.43
C CYS A 166 -1.14 9.79 -10.83
N GLY A 167 -2.05 9.54 -11.80
CA GLY A 167 -1.94 10.01 -13.18
C GLY A 167 -0.94 9.22 -14.03
N TYR A 168 -0.63 7.98 -13.69
CA TYR A 168 0.20 7.06 -14.46
C TYR A 168 -0.24 5.62 -14.26
N TRP A 169 0.12 4.75 -15.18
CA TRP A 169 -0.11 3.30 -15.07
C TRP A 169 0.99 2.67 -14.23
N GLY A 170 0.61 1.84 -13.27
CA GLY A 170 1.48 0.86 -12.63
C GLY A 170 1.30 -0.50 -13.28
N ASN A 171 2.38 -1.28 -13.36
CA ASN A 171 2.36 -2.69 -13.73
C ASN A 171 3.14 -3.44 -12.68
N ASP A 172 2.52 -4.45 -12.09
CA ASP A 172 3.01 -5.02 -10.86
C ASP A 172 3.14 -6.53 -10.98
N ILE A 173 4.23 -7.04 -10.41
CA ILE A 173 4.40 -8.47 -10.16
C ILE A 173 4.27 -8.68 -8.66
N VAL A 174 3.20 -9.35 -8.29
CA VAL A 174 2.85 -9.54 -6.89
C VAL A 174 2.84 -11.01 -6.50
N SER A 175 3.16 -11.29 -5.25
CA SER A 175 3.11 -12.63 -4.71
C SER A 175 2.70 -12.64 -3.24
N GLY A 176 2.12 -13.75 -2.81
CA GLY A 176 1.83 -13.99 -1.40
C GLY A 176 2.21 -15.41 -1.01
N THR A 177 2.76 -15.59 0.19
CA THR A 177 3.14 -16.90 0.73
C THR A 177 2.80 -16.97 2.21
N THR A 178 2.15 -18.06 2.61
CA THR A 178 1.88 -18.42 4.00
C THR A 178 2.49 -19.78 4.29
N VAL A 179 3.41 -19.84 5.25
CA VAL A 179 4.06 -21.07 5.72
C VAL A 179 3.46 -21.46 7.05
N TYR A 180 2.96 -22.70 7.15
CA TYR A 180 2.45 -23.29 8.40
C TYR A 180 3.61 -23.87 9.21
N LEU A 181 4.02 -23.19 10.27
CA LEU A 181 5.16 -23.58 11.11
C LEU A 181 4.85 -24.78 11.98
N THR A 182 3.57 -24.98 12.35
CA THR A 182 3.11 -26.09 13.19
C THR A 182 2.29 -27.11 12.40
N LYS A 183 2.27 -28.39 12.86
CA LYS A 183 1.49 -29.47 12.22
C LYS A 183 -0.03 -29.19 12.22
N ASN A 184 -0.53 -28.53 13.25
CA ASN A 184 -1.94 -28.15 13.40
C ASN A 184 -2.30 -26.87 12.63
N LYS A 185 -1.36 -26.31 11.86
CA LYS A 185 -1.51 -25.10 11.03
C LYS A 185 -1.95 -23.84 11.78
N LYS A 186 -1.75 -23.78 13.10
CA LYS A 186 -2.18 -22.63 13.90
C LYS A 186 -1.15 -21.50 13.95
N THR A 187 0.13 -21.80 13.72
CA THR A 187 1.20 -20.81 13.68
C THR A 187 1.67 -20.62 12.25
N THR A 188 1.69 -19.38 11.78
CA THR A 188 2.02 -19.03 10.39
C THR A 188 3.14 -18.01 10.33
N ALA A 189 3.97 -18.13 9.30
CA ALA A 189 4.81 -17.05 8.80
C ALA A 189 4.29 -16.66 7.42
N ASN A 190 4.21 -15.35 7.17
CA ASN A 190 3.57 -14.78 5.99
C ASN A 190 4.51 -13.79 5.31
N LEU A 191 4.46 -13.74 3.99
CA LEU A 191 5.21 -12.83 3.15
C LEU A 191 4.36 -12.46 1.93
N ALA A 192 4.22 -11.18 1.67
CA ALA A 192 3.74 -10.66 0.39
C ALA A 192 4.83 -9.79 -0.23
N THR A 193 4.86 -9.73 -1.55
CA THR A 193 5.77 -8.85 -2.29
C THR A 193 5.03 -8.18 -3.43
N ASP A 194 5.42 -6.95 -3.69
CA ASP A 194 4.92 -6.16 -4.81
C ASP A 194 6.10 -5.45 -5.48
N TRP A 195 6.25 -5.63 -6.79
CA TRP A 195 7.21 -4.92 -7.62
C TRP A 195 6.46 -4.08 -8.63
N GLU A 196 6.48 -2.77 -8.44
CA GLU A 196 5.79 -1.78 -9.25
C GLU A 196 6.70 -1.20 -10.34
N ILE A 197 6.21 -1.18 -11.59
CA ILE A 197 6.85 -0.59 -12.75
C ILE A 197 5.93 0.49 -13.31
N HIS A 198 6.37 1.72 -13.32
CA HIS A 198 5.54 2.88 -13.62
C HIS A 198 5.70 3.40 -15.04
N SER A 199 4.60 3.84 -15.63
CA SER A 199 4.62 4.60 -16.88
C SER A 199 4.90 6.08 -16.62
N LYS A 200 5.08 6.84 -17.70
CA LYS A 200 5.18 8.29 -17.65
C LYS A 200 3.88 8.91 -17.11
N LYS A 201 4.02 9.88 -16.22
CA LYS A 201 2.92 10.61 -15.61
C LYS A 201 2.25 11.53 -16.62
N GLN A 202 0.93 11.49 -16.69
CA GLN A 202 0.11 12.25 -17.65
C GLN A 202 0.41 13.75 -17.61
N GLY A 203 0.58 14.37 -18.78
CA GLY A 203 0.81 15.80 -18.92
C GLY A 203 2.12 16.32 -18.30
N THR A 204 3.05 15.44 -17.99
CA THR A 204 4.39 15.77 -17.45
C THR A 204 5.50 15.11 -18.25
N ASN A 205 6.77 15.42 -17.93
CA ASN A 205 7.94 14.69 -18.43
C ASN A 205 8.58 13.86 -17.32
N GLU A 206 7.78 13.34 -16.39
CA GLU A 206 8.23 12.58 -15.23
C GLU A 206 7.78 11.12 -15.35
N THR A 207 8.68 10.20 -15.03
CA THR A 207 8.37 8.78 -14.87
C THR A 207 8.81 8.38 -13.47
N PRO A 208 7.91 8.05 -12.54
CA PRO A 208 8.30 7.61 -11.20
C PRO A 208 9.19 6.38 -11.27
N GLY A 209 10.20 6.31 -10.42
CA GLY A 209 11.06 5.15 -10.29
C GLY A 209 10.26 3.93 -9.83
N GLN A 210 10.76 2.74 -10.14
CA GLN A 210 10.16 1.49 -9.69
C GLN A 210 10.19 1.41 -8.17
N ALA A 211 9.18 0.77 -7.59
CA ALA A 211 9.11 0.51 -6.16
C ALA A 211 9.07 -1.00 -5.89
N PHE A 212 9.55 -1.39 -4.73
CA PHE A 212 9.47 -2.75 -4.24
C PHE A 212 8.99 -2.74 -2.80
N THR A 213 7.93 -3.50 -2.54
CA THR A 213 7.31 -3.63 -1.22
C THR A 213 7.40 -5.07 -0.75
N ILE A 214 7.72 -5.23 0.52
CA ILE A 214 7.61 -6.48 1.26
C ILE A 214 6.67 -6.23 2.42
N GLU A 215 5.66 -7.09 2.58
CA GLU A 215 4.81 -7.14 3.76
C GLU A 215 4.94 -8.52 4.40
N TRP A 216 5.11 -8.57 5.71
CA TRP A 216 5.38 -9.80 6.42
C TRP A 216 4.58 -9.92 7.71
N GLY A 217 4.43 -11.15 8.20
CA GLY A 217 3.72 -11.38 9.44
C GLY A 217 3.99 -12.73 10.08
N LEU A 218 3.93 -12.77 11.41
CA LEU A 218 3.93 -13.98 12.21
C LEU A 218 2.62 -14.05 12.98
N GLY A 219 1.82 -15.08 12.73
CA GLY A 219 0.47 -15.20 13.28
C GLY A 219 0.25 -16.47 14.08
N GLN A 220 -0.63 -16.36 15.09
CA GLN A 220 -1.10 -17.47 15.88
C GLN A 220 -2.62 -17.49 15.89
N LEU A 221 -3.21 -18.65 15.54
CA LEU A 221 -4.64 -18.90 15.50
C LEU A 221 -5.12 -19.51 16.81
N PHE A 222 -6.19 -18.95 17.37
CA PHE A 222 -6.84 -19.39 18.60
C PHE A 222 -8.32 -19.73 18.32
N PRO A 223 -8.75 -21.00 18.49
CA PRO A 223 -10.18 -21.32 18.46
C PRO A 223 -10.89 -20.66 19.66
N LEU A 224 -11.97 -19.93 19.38
CA LEU A 224 -12.80 -19.31 20.42
C LEU A 224 -13.88 -20.25 20.93
N ASP A 225 -14.15 -21.34 20.21
CA ASP A 225 -15.08 -22.40 20.60
C ASP A 225 -14.56 -23.79 20.24
N LYS A 226 -15.11 -24.82 20.87
CA LYS A 226 -14.71 -26.21 20.64
C LYS A 226 -15.05 -26.74 19.24
N LYS A 227 -16.02 -26.12 18.57
CA LYS A 227 -16.45 -26.49 17.20
C LYS A 227 -15.66 -25.76 16.13
N MET A 228 -14.76 -24.84 16.53
CA MET A 228 -13.95 -23.99 15.64
C MET A 228 -14.81 -23.18 14.65
N THR A 229 -16.00 -22.77 15.09
CA THR A 229 -16.89 -21.92 14.29
C THR A 229 -16.45 -20.45 14.33
N LYS A 230 -15.68 -20.07 15.35
CA LYS A 230 -15.08 -18.74 15.50
C LYS A 230 -13.61 -18.91 15.85
N LEU A 231 -12.76 -18.21 15.14
CA LEU A 231 -11.32 -18.25 15.32
C LEU A 231 -10.80 -16.82 15.46
N LEU A 232 -9.90 -16.62 16.40
CA LEU A 232 -9.16 -15.37 16.55
C LEU A 232 -7.72 -15.63 16.08
N GLN A 233 -7.23 -14.85 15.15
CA GLN A 233 -5.82 -14.85 14.80
C GLN A 233 -5.18 -13.56 15.29
N LEU A 234 -4.06 -13.66 15.98
CA LEU A 234 -3.26 -12.53 16.44
C LEU A 234 -1.85 -12.65 15.87
N GLY A 235 -1.26 -11.53 15.52
CA GLY A 235 0.10 -11.57 15.01
C GLY A 235 0.83 -10.24 15.05
N VAL A 236 2.15 -10.36 14.87
CA VAL A 236 3.03 -9.24 14.57
C VAL A 236 3.18 -9.17 13.06
N ILE A 237 3.04 -7.98 12.53
CA ILE A 237 3.15 -7.70 11.09
C ILE A 237 4.08 -6.52 10.86
N GLY A 238 4.44 -6.30 9.63
CA GLY A 238 5.21 -5.13 9.23
C GLY A 238 5.37 -5.06 7.72
N TYR A 239 5.85 -3.91 7.29
CA TYR A 239 6.16 -3.67 5.89
C TYR A 239 7.47 -2.92 5.72
N ASP A 240 8.05 -3.13 4.57
CA ASP A 240 9.24 -2.44 4.08
C ASP A 240 9.02 -2.07 2.62
N GLN A 241 9.11 -0.79 2.28
CA GLN A 241 8.95 -0.30 0.90
C GLN A 241 10.14 0.55 0.51
N TRP A 242 10.64 0.33 -0.69
CA TRP A 242 11.78 1.06 -1.27
C TRP A 242 11.50 1.49 -2.70
N GLN A 243 11.95 2.67 -3.06
CA GLN A 243 12.21 2.99 -4.45
C GLN A 243 13.50 2.26 -4.88
N VAL A 244 13.46 1.55 -6.01
CA VAL A 244 14.57 0.69 -6.46
C VAL A 244 15.25 1.17 -7.74
N THR A 245 14.61 2.09 -8.48
CA THR A 245 15.23 2.78 -9.62
C THR A 245 15.05 4.29 -9.51
N ALA A 246 15.93 5.06 -10.18
CA ALA A 246 15.78 6.51 -10.23
C ALA A 246 14.52 6.93 -11.02
N ASP A 247 13.97 8.09 -10.67
CA ASP A 247 12.93 8.72 -11.47
C ASP A 247 13.49 9.10 -12.85
N GLY A 248 12.67 8.94 -13.89
CA GLY A 248 13.01 9.32 -15.25
C GLY A 248 12.48 10.69 -15.63
N GLY A 249 13.13 11.29 -16.66
CA GLY A 249 12.69 12.54 -17.25
C GLY A 249 13.13 13.78 -16.48
N THR A 250 12.32 14.84 -16.58
CA THR A 250 12.62 16.15 -16.00
C THR A 250 11.37 16.72 -15.35
N TYR A 251 11.58 17.44 -14.26
CA TYR A 251 10.54 18.22 -13.60
C TYR A 251 10.20 19.47 -14.39
N SER A 252 9.06 20.08 -14.09
CA SER A 252 8.57 21.29 -14.76
C SER A 252 9.52 22.49 -14.69
N ASN A 253 10.47 22.50 -13.76
CA ASN A 253 11.52 23.50 -13.63
C ASN A 253 12.81 23.14 -14.38
N GLY A 254 12.80 22.06 -15.20
CA GLY A 254 13.96 21.60 -15.98
C GLY A 254 14.98 20.76 -15.21
N ILE A 255 14.80 20.55 -13.91
CA ILE A 255 15.71 19.72 -13.11
C ILE A 255 15.49 18.25 -13.47
N PRO A 256 16.56 17.45 -13.72
CA PRO A 256 16.43 16.02 -13.94
C PRO A 256 15.76 15.31 -12.74
N ALA A 257 14.75 14.51 -13.01
CA ALA A 257 14.02 13.79 -11.96
C ALA A 257 14.90 12.75 -11.25
N SER A 258 15.91 12.23 -11.96
CA SER A 258 16.90 11.29 -11.42
C SER A 258 17.76 11.81 -10.26
N LEU A 259 17.75 13.12 -10.02
CA LEU A 259 18.43 13.73 -8.86
C LEU A 259 17.61 13.63 -7.57
N THR A 260 16.35 13.17 -7.62
CA THR A 260 15.55 12.92 -6.42
C THR A 260 16.14 11.75 -5.64
N PRO A 261 16.42 11.92 -4.35
CA PRO A 261 16.88 10.82 -3.51
C PRO A 261 15.83 9.72 -3.42
N PHE A 262 16.28 8.49 -3.47
CA PHE A 262 15.40 7.33 -3.27
C PHE A 262 14.73 7.39 -1.90
N TYR A 263 13.48 6.98 -1.86
CA TYR A 263 12.75 6.86 -0.61
C TYR A 263 12.75 5.42 -0.10
N SER A 264 12.58 5.29 1.21
CA SER A 264 12.15 4.06 1.84
C SER A 264 11.35 4.34 3.11
N VAL A 265 10.49 3.38 3.48
CA VAL A 265 9.68 3.43 4.68
C VAL A 265 9.53 2.04 5.27
N HIS A 266 9.54 1.95 6.61
CA HIS A 266 9.57 0.70 7.35
C HIS A 266 8.67 0.78 8.56
N ALA A 267 7.80 -0.24 8.74
CA ALA A 267 6.87 -0.32 9.86
C ALA A 267 6.88 -1.69 10.52
N ILE A 268 6.51 -1.70 11.78
CA ILE A 268 6.23 -2.91 12.55
C ILE A 268 4.98 -2.67 13.38
N GLY A 269 4.08 -3.63 13.39
CA GLY A 269 2.79 -3.47 14.02
C GLY A 269 2.15 -4.77 14.44
N VAL A 270 0.83 -4.72 14.62
CA VAL A 270 0.02 -5.85 15.07
C VAL A 270 -1.22 -6.00 14.19
N GLN A 271 -1.65 -7.24 14.03
CA GLN A 271 -2.89 -7.60 13.36
C GLN A 271 -3.73 -8.53 14.22
N SER A 272 -5.03 -8.35 14.13
CA SER A 272 -6.04 -9.18 14.76
C SER A 272 -7.12 -9.51 13.74
N ASP A 273 -7.39 -10.81 13.50
CA ASP A 273 -8.42 -11.28 12.59
C ASP A 273 -9.44 -12.14 13.34
N LEU A 274 -10.72 -11.83 13.13
CA LEU A 274 -11.83 -12.66 13.56
C LEU A 274 -12.36 -13.42 12.34
N LEU A 275 -12.16 -14.72 12.32
CA LEU A 275 -12.65 -15.60 11.28
C LEU A 275 -13.90 -16.33 11.74
N VAL A 276 -14.92 -16.34 10.90
CA VAL A 276 -16.18 -17.10 11.10
C VAL A 276 -16.36 -18.05 9.91
N PRO A 277 -15.64 -19.21 9.91
CA PRO A 277 -15.60 -20.11 8.74
C PRO A 277 -16.95 -20.66 8.32
N THR A 278 -17.90 -20.81 9.26
CA THR A 278 -19.27 -21.30 8.97
C THR A 278 -20.08 -20.30 8.12
N GLU A 279 -19.76 -19.04 8.20
CA GLU A 279 -20.41 -17.95 7.48
C GLU A 279 -19.57 -17.40 6.33
N ASN A 280 -18.37 -17.93 6.14
CA ASN A 280 -17.35 -17.41 5.19
C ASN A 280 -17.04 -15.93 5.40
N LEU A 281 -17.02 -15.50 6.68
CA LEU A 281 -16.76 -14.13 7.08
C LEU A 281 -15.39 -14.00 7.75
N GLU A 282 -14.75 -12.87 7.46
CA GLU A 282 -13.54 -12.43 8.12
C GLU A 282 -13.66 -10.95 8.45
N PHE A 283 -13.16 -10.56 9.63
CA PHE A 283 -12.95 -9.17 10.02
C PHE A 283 -11.52 -9.03 10.51
N PHE A 284 -10.88 -7.92 10.16
CA PHE A 284 -9.50 -7.68 10.57
C PHE A 284 -9.29 -6.24 11.01
N PHE A 285 -8.29 -6.07 11.87
CA PHE A 285 -7.76 -4.79 12.32
C PHE A 285 -6.24 -4.86 12.34
N LYS A 286 -5.58 -3.80 11.84
CA LYS A 286 -4.12 -3.64 11.82
C LYS A 286 -3.75 -2.27 12.36
N PHE A 287 -2.61 -2.21 13.03
CA PHE A 287 -1.97 -0.97 13.45
C PHE A 287 -0.48 -1.07 13.22
N GLU A 288 0.08 -0.22 12.37
CA GLU A 288 1.45 -0.27 11.88
C GLU A 288 2.11 1.11 11.98
N PRO A 289 2.75 1.43 13.12
CA PRO A 289 3.60 2.60 13.24
C PRO A 289 4.91 2.43 12.46
N GLU A 290 5.28 3.46 11.72
CA GLU A 290 6.55 3.52 10.98
C GLU A 290 7.68 3.91 11.94
N TYR A 291 8.72 3.09 12.01
CA TYR A 291 9.86 3.33 12.87
C TYR A 291 11.04 3.97 12.14
N LEU A 292 11.06 3.89 10.80
CA LEU A 292 12.15 4.41 9.98
C LEU A 292 11.62 4.86 8.62
N ALA A 293 12.13 6.01 8.14
CA ALA A 293 11.84 6.51 6.79
C ALA A 293 13.02 7.36 6.27
N TYR A 294 13.23 7.33 4.96
CA TYR A 294 14.20 8.13 4.22
C TYR A 294 13.51 8.79 3.03
N SER A 295 13.71 10.11 2.83
CA SER A 295 13.05 10.89 1.76
C SER A 295 11.54 10.66 1.68
N HIS A 296 10.89 10.40 2.81
CA HIS A 296 9.49 10.02 2.91
C HIS A 296 8.84 10.61 4.16
N THR A 297 7.51 10.68 4.20
CA THR A 297 6.79 10.91 5.46
C THR A 297 7.03 9.75 6.40
N GLN A 298 6.94 9.99 7.69
CA GLN A 298 6.95 8.95 8.72
C GLN A 298 5.73 9.13 9.61
N GLY A 299 4.92 8.09 9.71
CA GLY A 299 3.64 8.15 10.40
C GLY A 299 3.18 6.79 10.93
N ARG A 300 1.91 6.54 10.75
CA ARG A 300 1.27 5.28 11.16
C ARG A 300 0.13 4.94 10.23
N THR A 301 -0.05 3.66 9.97
CA THR A 301 -1.16 3.10 9.21
C THR A 301 -2.11 2.36 10.15
N ILE A 302 -3.39 2.59 10.00
CA ILE A 302 -4.47 1.81 10.60
C ILE A 302 -5.28 1.24 9.46
N VAL A 303 -5.48 -0.08 9.44
CA VAL A 303 -6.33 -0.75 8.45
C VAL A 303 -7.36 -1.59 9.19
N PHE A 304 -8.59 -1.50 8.77
CA PHE A 304 -9.64 -2.39 9.24
C PHE A 304 -10.59 -2.71 8.10
N GLY A 305 -11.24 -3.84 8.21
CA GLY A 305 -12.18 -4.24 7.19
C GLY A 305 -12.71 -5.65 7.40
N GLY A 306 -13.24 -6.21 6.33
CA GLY A 306 -13.73 -7.57 6.36
C GLY A 306 -13.97 -8.10 4.95
N SER A 307 -14.15 -9.41 4.87
CA SER A 307 -14.46 -10.10 3.64
C SER A 307 -15.60 -11.10 3.85
N TRP A 308 -16.35 -11.32 2.79
CA TRP A 308 -17.39 -12.31 2.73
C TRP A 308 -17.33 -13.05 1.40
N THR A 309 -17.26 -14.37 1.47
CA THR A 309 -17.22 -15.23 0.28
C THR A 309 -18.58 -15.81 -0.01
N TRP A 310 -19.09 -15.47 -1.18
CA TRP A 310 -20.33 -16.02 -1.76
C TRP A 310 -19.94 -17.13 -2.70
N GLY A 311 -20.12 -18.34 -2.33
CA GLY A 311 -19.73 -19.41 -3.19
C GLY A 311 -19.97 -20.79 -2.63
N PHE A 312 -19.73 -21.77 -3.45
CA PHE A 312 -20.03 -23.16 -3.20
C PHE A 312 -19.35 -23.64 -1.92
N PRO A 313 -20.10 -23.98 -0.85
CA PRO A 313 -19.49 -24.42 0.38
C PRO A 313 -18.65 -25.66 0.09
N LYS A 314 -17.34 -25.52 0.24
CA LYS A 314 -16.52 -26.70 0.47
C LYS A 314 -16.88 -27.15 1.87
N VAL A 315 -17.65 -28.22 2.01
CA VAL A 315 -17.72 -28.96 3.26
C VAL A 315 -16.29 -29.38 3.57
N ARG A 316 -15.58 -28.59 4.37
CA ARG A 316 -14.29 -29.01 4.93
C ARG A 316 -14.64 -30.17 5.86
N LYS A 317 -14.45 -31.41 5.38
CA LYS A 317 -14.41 -32.57 6.27
C LYS A 317 -13.32 -32.33 7.30
N PRO A 318 -13.62 -32.56 8.58
CA PRO A 318 -12.71 -32.35 9.70
C PRO A 318 -11.37 -33.05 9.55
#